data_5e349b6ee91f2eef3ec436e54457ad3d
#
_entry.id   5e349b6ee91f2eef3ec436e54457ad3d
#
_cell.length_a   1.000
_cell.length_b   1.000
_cell.length_c   1.000
_cell.angle_alpha   90.00
_cell.angle_beta   90.00
_cell.angle_gamma   90.00
#
_symmetry.space_group_name_H-M   'P 1'
#
loop_
_entity.id
_entity.type
_entity.pdbx_description
1 polymer ?
#
loop_
_entity_poly.entity_id
_entity_poly.type
_entity_poly.pdbx_seq_one_letter_code
_entity_poly.pdbx_strand_id
1 'polypeptide(L)'
;HNGAHYYRHPLAYLVEAADDICYTIIDFEDGINLGWIPESYALEYLLQLVQGSIDTKKYASLENRPQRLSYLRALAINSLIQEGVRVFIDNEKQILEGSYPHALLDRCQYQAQINDIIGISVEKVYQSPEVIQKEIMGYQVLTKLLDAFVTAGVHQHKGNANSYDRLLLQ
;
A
#
# COMPACT_ATOMS: atom_id res chain seq x y z
N HIS A 1 -28.68 -5.61 -17.79
CA HIS A 1 -27.21 -5.66 -17.85
C HIS A 1 -26.82 -6.36 -19.14
N ASN A 2 -26.47 -5.63 -20.18
CA ASN A 2 -25.80 -6.17 -21.35
C ASN A 2 -24.44 -6.64 -20.88
N GLY A 3 -24.09 -7.92 -21.03
CA GLY A 3 -22.91 -8.55 -20.52
C GLY A 3 -21.58 -8.04 -21.15
N ALA A 4 -21.29 -6.75 -20.92
CA ALA A 4 -19.99 -6.19 -21.24
C ALA A 4 -18.98 -6.74 -20.25
N HIS A 5 -18.08 -7.59 -20.70
CA HIS A 5 -16.90 -7.99 -19.93
C HIS A 5 -15.88 -6.84 -19.96
N TYR A 6 -15.62 -6.25 -18.80
CA TYR A 6 -14.55 -5.26 -18.65
C TYR A 6 -13.27 -6.00 -18.32
N TYR A 7 -12.29 -5.91 -19.20
CA TYR A 7 -10.96 -6.44 -18.97
C TYR A 7 -10.12 -5.43 -18.20
N ARG A 8 -9.26 -5.93 -17.33
CA ARG A 8 -8.31 -5.12 -16.58
C ARG A 8 -7.21 -4.64 -17.53
N HIS A 9 -6.92 -3.33 -17.54
CA HIS A 9 -5.85 -2.79 -18.36
C HIS A 9 -4.48 -3.33 -17.90
N PRO A 10 -3.57 -3.73 -18.80
CA PRO A 10 -2.25 -4.28 -18.44
C PRO A 10 -1.47 -3.43 -17.43
N LEU A 11 -1.45 -2.10 -17.60
CA LEU A 11 -0.77 -1.19 -16.66
C LEU A 11 -1.39 -1.18 -15.25
N ALA A 12 -2.65 -1.56 -15.10
CA ALA A 12 -3.29 -1.64 -13.78
C ALA A 12 -2.63 -2.68 -12.87
N TYR A 13 -2.09 -3.77 -13.45
CA TYR A 13 -1.34 -4.77 -12.69
C TYR A 13 -0.03 -4.19 -12.11
N LEU A 14 0.65 -3.33 -12.88
CA LEU A 14 1.90 -2.69 -12.43
C LEU A 14 1.62 -1.63 -11.34
N VAL A 15 0.55 -0.85 -11.50
CA VAL A 15 0.14 0.13 -10.48
C VAL A 15 -0.25 -0.55 -9.19
N GLU A 16 -1.04 -1.63 -9.25
CA GLU A 16 -1.40 -2.43 -8.09
C GLU A 16 -0.16 -3.02 -7.41
N ALA A 17 0.75 -3.65 -8.18
CA ALA A 17 1.97 -4.21 -7.60
C ALA A 17 2.84 -3.14 -6.92
N ALA A 18 2.92 -1.92 -7.48
CA ALA A 18 3.63 -0.81 -6.85
C ALA A 18 2.98 -0.39 -5.52
N ASP A 19 1.65 -0.32 -5.48
CA ASP A 19 0.88 -0.01 -4.29
C ASP A 19 1.06 -1.11 -3.22
N ASP A 20 0.92 -2.37 -3.60
CA ASP A 20 1.11 -3.52 -2.72
C ASP A 20 2.52 -3.58 -2.11
N ILE A 21 3.58 -3.24 -2.90
CA ILE A 21 4.95 -3.17 -2.41
C ILE A 21 5.09 -2.05 -1.37
N CYS A 22 4.55 -0.87 -1.65
CA CYS A 22 4.57 0.25 -0.72
C CYS A 22 3.83 -0.10 0.57
N TYR A 23 2.61 -0.59 0.46
CA TYR A 23 1.78 -1.04 1.57
C TYR A 23 2.50 -2.08 2.44
N THR A 24 3.13 -3.09 1.81
CA THR A 24 3.82 -4.16 2.54
C THR A 24 5.06 -3.64 3.29
N ILE A 25 5.90 -2.84 2.64
CA ILE A 25 7.24 -2.53 3.17
C ILE A 25 7.25 -1.22 3.96
N ILE A 26 6.56 -0.18 3.48
CA ILE A 26 6.60 1.14 4.12
C ILE A 26 5.79 1.13 5.41
N ASP A 27 4.58 0.55 5.40
CA ASP A 27 3.75 0.50 6.60
C ASP A 27 4.36 -0.38 7.70
N PHE A 28 5.07 -1.44 7.28
CA PHE A 28 5.84 -2.27 8.20
C PHE A 28 7.00 -1.48 8.84
N GLU A 29 7.76 -0.70 8.03
CA GLU A 29 8.81 0.19 8.52
C GLU A 29 8.25 1.26 9.47
N ASP A 30 7.11 1.85 9.14
CA ASP A 30 6.46 2.85 9.99
C ASP A 30 6.04 2.24 11.32
N GLY A 31 5.51 1.02 11.32
CA GLY A 31 5.21 0.28 12.56
C GLY A 31 6.43 0.07 13.46
N ILE A 32 7.60 -0.15 12.85
CA ILE A 32 8.88 -0.26 13.58
C ILE A 32 9.33 1.09 14.11
N ASN A 33 9.27 2.13 13.30
CA ASN A 33 9.69 3.48 13.67
C ASN A 33 8.82 4.06 14.79
N LEU A 34 7.53 3.73 14.80
CA LEU A 34 6.58 4.08 15.86
C LEU A 34 6.73 3.22 17.12
N GLY A 35 7.54 2.16 17.07
CA GLY A 35 7.74 1.25 18.19
C GLY A 35 6.59 0.25 18.42
N TRP A 36 5.67 0.12 17.49
CA TRP A 36 4.55 -0.83 17.55
C TRP A 36 4.96 -2.24 17.12
N ILE A 37 5.93 -2.33 16.21
CA ILE A 37 6.53 -3.60 15.78
C ILE A 37 7.95 -3.69 16.38
N PRO A 38 8.27 -4.77 17.12
CA PRO A 38 9.62 -4.99 17.62
C PRO A 38 10.65 -5.11 16.49
N GLU A 39 11.80 -4.45 16.63
CA GLU A 39 12.86 -4.44 15.60
C GLU A 39 13.36 -5.84 15.23
N SER A 40 13.41 -6.76 16.20
CA SER A 40 13.83 -8.14 15.95
C SER A 40 12.97 -8.83 14.89
N TYR A 41 11.66 -8.59 14.91
CA TYR A 41 10.75 -9.09 13.86
C TYR A 41 11.06 -8.45 12.49
N ALA A 42 11.28 -7.15 12.49
CA ALA A 42 11.57 -6.42 11.27
C ALA A 42 12.80 -6.92 10.54
N LEU A 43 13.88 -7.08 11.28
CA LEU A 43 15.12 -7.59 10.71
C LEU A 43 14.95 -9.00 10.18
N GLU A 44 14.24 -9.87 10.90
CA GLU A 44 13.99 -11.25 10.50
C GLU A 44 13.21 -11.31 9.18
N TYR A 45 12.07 -10.62 9.07
CA TYR A 45 11.22 -10.68 7.89
C TYR A 45 11.84 -9.97 6.67
N LEU A 46 12.45 -8.79 6.86
CA LEU A 46 13.11 -8.10 5.76
C LEU A 46 14.34 -8.87 5.26
N LEU A 47 15.11 -9.50 6.16
CA LEU A 47 16.24 -10.33 5.76
C LEU A 47 15.81 -11.52 4.87
N GLN A 48 14.65 -12.11 5.13
CA GLN A 48 14.14 -13.20 4.28
C GLN A 48 13.84 -12.74 2.84
N LEU A 49 13.39 -11.49 2.66
CA LEU A 49 13.13 -10.92 1.32
C LEU A 49 14.43 -10.59 0.55
N VAL A 50 15.54 -10.38 1.26
CA VAL A 50 16.78 -9.86 0.65
C VAL A 50 17.94 -10.85 0.66
N GLN A 51 17.74 -12.10 1.09
CA GLN A 51 18.80 -13.13 1.22
C GLN A 51 19.67 -13.26 -0.02
N GLY A 52 19.09 -13.12 -1.22
CA GLY A 52 19.81 -13.23 -2.49
C GLY A 52 20.52 -11.94 -2.93
N SER A 53 20.25 -10.80 -2.31
CA SER A 53 20.71 -9.47 -2.76
C SER A 53 21.51 -8.69 -1.73
N ILE A 54 21.57 -9.16 -0.48
CA ILE A 54 22.25 -8.47 0.62
C ILE A 54 23.78 -8.57 0.50
N ASP A 55 24.45 -7.42 0.53
CA ASP A 55 25.90 -7.35 0.77
C ASP A 55 26.15 -7.36 2.29
N THR A 56 26.57 -8.52 2.79
CA THR A 56 26.81 -8.74 4.23
C THR A 56 27.93 -7.85 4.79
N LYS A 57 28.94 -7.49 3.97
CA LYS A 57 30.03 -6.60 4.39
C LYS A 57 29.50 -5.17 4.56
N LYS A 58 28.74 -4.71 3.58
CA LYS A 58 28.08 -3.41 3.65
C LYS A 58 27.11 -3.34 4.82
N TYR A 59 26.26 -4.35 5.00
CA TYR A 59 25.32 -4.41 6.12
C TYR A 59 26.01 -4.36 7.48
N ALA A 60 27.14 -5.11 7.64
CA ALA A 60 27.93 -5.11 8.87
C ALA A 60 28.64 -3.78 9.14
N SER A 61 28.95 -2.98 8.10
CA SER A 61 29.57 -1.66 8.24
C SER A 61 28.60 -0.55 8.63
N LEU A 62 27.29 -0.78 8.61
CA LEU A 62 26.30 0.20 9.01
C LEU A 62 26.27 0.32 10.54
N GLU A 63 26.58 1.54 11.03
CA GLU A 63 26.83 1.77 12.45
C GLU A 63 25.55 1.83 13.29
N ASN A 64 24.45 2.32 12.70
CA ASN A 64 23.22 2.56 13.44
C ASN A 64 22.00 1.87 12.84
N ARG A 65 20.98 1.71 13.70
CA ARG A 65 19.72 1.06 13.39
C ARG A 65 18.99 1.67 12.19
N PRO A 66 18.77 2.99 12.11
CA PRO A 66 18.05 3.59 10.97
C PRO A 66 18.72 3.30 9.63
N GLN A 67 20.05 3.29 9.58
CA GLN A 67 20.80 2.96 8.36
C GLN A 67 20.58 1.51 7.94
N ARG A 68 20.60 0.57 8.89
CA ARG A 68 20.36 -0.86 8.62
C ARG A 68 18.93 -1.09 8.10
N LEU A 69 17.95 -0.51 8.76
CA LEU A 69 16.55 -0.61 8.36
C LEU A 69 16.32 -0.02 6.96
N SER A 70 16.83 1.20 6.72
CA SER A 70 16.73 1.86 5.41
C SER A 70 17.42 1.06 4.29
N TYR A 71 18.56 0.42 4.58
CA TYR A 71 19.24 -0.45 3.63
C TYR A 71 18.42 -1.70 3.30
N LEU A 72 17.88 -2.38 4.31
CA LEU A 72 17.04 -3.56 4.12
C LEU A 72 15.74 -3.22 3.38
N ARG A 73 15.10 -2.10 3.73
CA ARG A 73 13.92 -1.59 3.01
C ARG A 73 14.20 -1.43 1.52
N ALA A 74 15.29 -0.72 1.17
CA ALA A 74 15.62 -0.48 -0.22
C ALA A 74 15.86 -1.78 -1.00
N LEU A 75 16.52 -2.76 -0.39
CA LEU A 75 16.72 -4.07 -1.00
C LEU A 75 15.42 -4.86 -1.10
N ALA A 76 14.57 -4.85 -0.08
CA ALA A 76 13.29 -5.55 -0.08
C ALA A 76 12.36 -5.01 -1.19
N ILE A 77 12.24 -3.69 -1.30
CA ILE A 77 11.48 -3.05 -2.38
C ILE A 77 12.03 -3.48 -3.74
N ASN A 78 13.36 -3.42 -3.93
CA ASN A 78 13.96 -3.85 -5.19
C ASN A 78 13.70 -5.33 -5.50
N SER A 79 13.79 -6.22 -4.52
CA SER A 79 13.49 -7.65 -4.69
C SER A 79 12.06 -7.88 -5.13
N LEU A 80 11.10 -7.17 -4.52
CA LEU A 80 9.68 -7.28 -4.87
C LEU A 80 9.37 -6.67 -6.26
N ILE A 81 10.04 -5.57 -6.63
CA ILE A 81 9.92 -4.99 -7.98
C ILE A 81 10.40 -6.00 -9.03
N GLN A 82 11.57 -6.62 -8.82
CA GLN A 82 12.10 -7.62 -9.75
C GLN A 82 11.15 -8.81 -9.92
N GLU A 83 10.55 -9.28 -8.82
CA GLU A 83 9.57 -10.34 -8.86
C GLU A 83 8.28 -9.93 -9.57
N GLY A 84 7.76 -8.74 -9.29
CA GLY A 84 6.59 -8.21 -9.99
C GLY A 84 6.80 -8.12 -11.50
N VAL A 85 7.97 -7.62 -11.92
CA VAL A 85 8.36 -7.57 -13.34
C VAL A 85 8.46 -8.97 -13.93
N ARG A 86 9.10 -9.91 -13.23
CA ARG A 86 9.22 -11.31 -13.68
C ARG A 86 7.84 -11.94 -13.88
N VAL A 87 6.96 -11.84 -12.90
CA VAL A 87 5.60 -12.40 -12.99
C VAL A 87 4.81 -11.76 -14.12
N PHE A 88 4.95 -10.44 -14.33
CA PHE A 88 4.30 -9.74 -15.43
C PHE A 88 4.76 -10.29 -16.79
N ILE A 89 6.07 -10.41 -17.02
CA ILE A 89 6.63 -10.90 -18.28
C ILE A 89 6.26 -12.37 -18.52
N ASP A 90 6.36 -13.21 -17.48
CA ASP A 90 6.01 -14.63 -17.58
C ASP A 90 4.53 -14.86 -17.94
N ASN A 91 3.65 -13.88 -17.65
CA ASN A 91 2.22 -13.96 -17.92
C ASN A 91 1.73 -12.90 -18.93
N GLU A 92 2.65 -12.24 -19.67
CA GLU A 92 2.34 -11.15 -20.59
C GLU A 92 1.17 -11.48 -21.53
N LYS A 93 1.18 -12.66 -22.13
CA LYS A 93 0.11 -13.07 -23.05
C LYS A 93 -1.27 -13.06 -22.38
N GLN A 94 -1.40 -13.66 -21.19
CA GLN A 94 -2.68 -13.72 -20.47
C GLN A 94 -3.12 -12.33 -20.00
N ILE A 95 -2.17 -11.48 -19.61
CA ILE A 95 -2.43 -10.10 -19.19
C ILE A 95 -2.96 -9.28 -20.37
N LEU A 96 -2.33 -9.38 -21.56
CA LEU A 96 -2.76 -8.68 -22.76
C LEU A 96 -4.11 -9.19 -23.29
N GLU A 97 -4.40 -10.48 -23.13
CA GLU A 97 -5.68 -11.08 -23.47
C GLU A 97 -6.77 -10.81 -22.43
N GLY A 98 -6.43 -10.20 -21.27
CA GLY A 98 -7.37 -9.92 -20.19
C GLY A 98 -7.81 -11.15 -19.39
N SER A 99 -7.11 -12.29 -19.54
CA SER A 99 -7.47 -13.56 -18.91
C SER A 99 -6.68 -13.87 -17.62
N TYR A 100 -5.70 -13.05 -17.24
CA TYR A 100 -4.90 -13.22 -16.02
C TYR A 100 -5.69 -12.78 -14.77
N PRO A 101 -5.99 -13.71 -13.82
CA PRO A 101 -6.93 -13.43 -12.74
C PRO A 101 -6.30 -12.99 -11.41
N HIS A 102 -4.96 -12.90 -11.32
CA HIS A 102 -4.24 -12.70 -10.06
C HIS A 102 -3.58 -11.31 -9.98
N ALA A 103 -3.29 -10.83 -8.77
CA ALA A 103 -2.30 -9.77 -8.59
C ALA A 103 -0.89 -10.32 -8.86
N LEU A 104 0.06 -9.45 -9.26
CA LEU A 104 1.41 -9.90 -9.60
C LEU A 104 2.14 -10.50 -8.39
N LEU A 105 1.99 -9.86 -7.21
CA LEU A 105 2.66 -10.33 -6.00
C LEU A 105 2.07 -11.61 -5.41
N ASP A 106 0.83 -11.98 -5.76
CA ASP A 106 0.22 -13.26 -5.37
C ASP A 106 0.94 -14.47 -5.97
N ARG A 107 1.75 -14.25 -7.01
CA ARG A 107 2.47 -15.29 -7.73
C ARG A 107 3.99 -15.13 -7.67
N CYS A 108 4.49 -14.25 -6.82
CA CYS A 108 5.91 -14.11 -6.60
C CYS A 108 6.45 -15.18 -5.62
N GLN A 109 7.76 -15.42 -5.68
CA GLN A 109 8.41 -16.39 -4.79
C GLN A 109 8.38 -16.00 -3.30
N TYR A 110 8.08 -14.73 -2.99
CA TYR A 110 8.05 -14.16 -1.64
C TYR A 110 6.64 -14.05 -1.06
N GLN A 111 5.64 -14.69 -1.67
CA GLN A 111 4.24 -14.55 -1.22
C GLN A 111 4.05 -14.89 0.27
N ALA A 112 4.71 -15.94 0.77
CA ALA A 112 4.60 -16.32 2.18
C ALA A 112 5.15 -15.22 3.10
N GLN A 113 6.31 -14.67 2.78
CA GLN A 113 6.94 -13.58 3.55
C GLN A 113 6.12 -12.29 3.50
N ILE A 114 5.55 -11.97 2.34
CA ILE A 114 4.63 -10.83 2.18
C ILE A 114 3.42 -11.01 3.09
N ASN A 115 2.79 -12.17 3.08
CA ASN A 115 1.62 -12.46 3.92
C ASN A 115 1.94 -12.36 5.41
N ASP A 116 3.12 -12.82 5.84
CA ASP A 116 3.57 -12.69 7.22
C ASP A 116 3.75 -11.22 7.63
N ILE A 117 4.40 -10.41 6.78
CA ILE A 117 4.60 -8.98 7.00
C ILE A 117 3.24 -8.25 7.08
N ILE A 118 2.33 -8.52 6.14
CA ILE A 118 0.99 -7.94 6.14
C ILE A 118 0.23 -8.35 7.41
N GLY A 119 0.30 -9.62 7.79
CA GLY A 119 -0.36 -10.12 9.01
C GLY A 119 0.09 -9.36 10.26
N ILE A 120 1.39 -9.10 10.41
CA ILE A 120 1.96 -8.33 11.51
C ILE A 120 1.52 -6.86 11.42
N SER A 121 1.55 -6.26 10.23
CA SER A 121 1.12 -4.87 10.03
C SER A 121 -0.36 -4.69 10.37
N VAL A 122 -1.22 -5.63 9.98
CA VAL A 122 -2.64 -5.61 10.34
C VAL A 122 -2.81 -5.66 11.86
N GLU A 123 -2.16 -6.61 12.53
CA GLU A 123 -2.30 -6.79 13.98
C GLU A 123 -1.73 -5.61 14.78
N LYS A 124 -0.55 -5.13 14.41
CA LYS A 124 0.21 -4.17 15.23
C LYS A 124 0.03 -2.72 14.83
N VAL A 125 -0.25 -2.46 13.55
CA VAL A 125 -0.39 -1.09 13.02
C VAL A 125 -1.86 -0.76 12.81
N TYR A 126 -2.55 -1.45 11.89
CA TYR A 126 -3.92 -1.07 11.50
C TYR A 126 -4.95 -1.28 12.60
N GLN A 127 -4.77 -2.29 13.46
CA GLN A 127 -5.64 -2.53 14.61
C GLN A 127 -5.18 -1.78 15.88
N SER A 128 -4.18 -0.90 15.77
CA SER A 128 -3.78 -0.08 16.92
C SER A 128 -4.89 0.92 17.30
N PRO A 129 -5.05 1.22 18.60
CA PRO A 129 -6.05 2.18 19.08
C PRO A 129 -5.88 3.55 18.41
N GLU A 130 -4.66 3.97 18.15
CA GLU A 130 -4.31 5.25 17.53
C GLU A 130 -4.82 5.34 16.09
N VAL A 131 -4.66 4.27 15.30
CA VAL A 131 -5.16 4.22 13.91
C VAL A 131 -6.68 4.15 13.90
N ILE A 132 -7.29 3.28 14.71
CA ILE A 132 -8.75 3.15 14.80
C ILE A 132 -9.40 4.48 15.18
N GLN A 133 -8.84 5.22 16.14
CA GLN A 133 -9.34 6.55 16.50
C GLN A 133 -9.30 7.53 15.33
N LYS A 134 -8.19 7.55 14.58
CA LYS A 134 -8.05 8.40 13.39
C LYS A 134 -9.03 8.03 12.29
N GLU A 135 -9.27 6.74 12.07
CA GLU A 135 -10.26 6.28 11.10
C GLU A 135 -11.67 6.72 11.46
N ILE A 136 -12.08 6.53 12.74
CA ILE A 136 -13.39 7.01 13.22
C ILE A 136 -13.54 8.51 13.02
N MET A 137 -12.51 9.30 13.36
CA MET A 137 -12.51 10.75 13.13
C MET A 137 -12.60 11.07 11.63
N GLY A 138 -11.81 10.38 10.79
CA GLY A 138 -11.81 10.54 9.35
C GLY A 138 -13.19 10.31 8.72
N TYR A 139 -13.88 9.25 9.11
CA TYR A 139 -15.25 8.97 8.69
C TYR A 139 -16.21 10.12 9.04
N GLN A 140 -16.14 10.63 10.27
CA GLN A 140 -17.00 11.74 10.71
C GLN A 140 -16.72 13.02 9.93
N VAL A 141 -15.45 13.38 9.76
CA VAL A 141 -15.03 14.60 9.06
C VAL A 141 -15.41 14.50 7.58
N LEU A 142 -15.08 13.40 6.91
CA LEU A 142 -15.39 13.20 5.48
C LEU A 142 -16.89 13.25 5.23
N THR A 143 -17.68 12.57 6.05
CA THR A 143 -19.15 12.57 5.90
C THR A 143 -19.71 13.97 6.03
N LYS A 144 -19.26 14.76 7.01
CA LYS A 144 -19.72 16.15 7.21
C LYS A 144 -19.29 17.07 6.06
N LEU A 145 -18.06 16.91 5.56
CA LEU A 145 -17.57 17.67 4.41
C LEU A 145 -18.39 17.37 3.15
N LEU A 146 -18.60 16.08 2.84
CA LEU A 146 -19.42 15.67 1.70
C LEU A 146 -20.84 16.22 1.80
N ASP A 147 -21.47 16.10 2.97
CA ASP A 147 -22.83 16.63 3.19
C ASP A 147 -22.89 18.15 2.97
N ALA A 148 -21.94 18.89 3.53
CA ALA A 148 -21.88 20.35 3.37
C ALA A 148 -21.70 20.75 1.89
N PHE A 149 -20.72 20.18 1.18
CA PHE A 149 -20.43 20.53 -0.22
C PHE A 149 -21.54 20.09 -1.18
N VAL A 150 -22.07 18.87 -1.00
CA VAL A 150 -23.18 18.37 -1.83
C VAL A 150 -24.42 19.21 -1.61
N THR A 151 -24.74 19.55 -0.36
CA THR A 151 -25.89 20.42 -0.05
C THR A 151 -25.75 21.79 -0.66
N ALA A 152 -24.58 22.43 -0.52
CA ALA A 152 -24.28 23.73 -1.13
C ALA A 152 -24.41 23.67 -2.67
N GLY A 153 -23.87 22.62 -3.31
CA GLY A 153 -24.02 22.41 -4.76
C GLY A 153 -25.47 22.26 -5.21
N VAL A 154 -26.27 21.50 -4.47
CA VAL A 154 -27.71 21.36 -4.73
C VAL A 154 -28.46 22.70 -4.58
N HIS A 155 -28.15 23.47 -3.53
CA HIS A 155 -28.74 24.80 -3.32
C HIS A 155 -28.35 25.76 -4.44
N GLN A 156 -27.10 25.75 -4.89
CA GLN A 156 -26.65 26.56 -6.02
C GLN A 156 -27.38 26.19 -7.31
N HIS A 157 -27.52 24.88 -7.60
CA HIS A 157 -28.23 24.40 -8.78
C HIS A 157 -29.72 24.81 -8.77
N LYS A 158 -30.35 24.81 -7.59
CA LYS A 158 -31.76 25.23 -7.41
C LYS A 158 -31.94 26.74 -7.32
N GLY A 159 -30.89 27.55 -7.35
CA GLY A 159 -30.95 29.00 -7.26
C GLY A 159 -31.28 29.56 -5.87
N ASN A 160 -31.20 28.74 -4.80
CA ASN A 160 -31.51 29.11 -3.42
C ASN A 160 -30.27 29.06 -2.48
N ALA A 161 -29.06 29.10 -3.05
CA ALA A 161 -27.81 29.10 -2.29
C ALA A 161 -27.74 30.35 -1.36
N ASN A 162 -27.48 30.08 -0.08
CA ASN A 162 -27.22 31.11 0.92
C ASN A 162 -25.76 31.62 0.89
N SER A 163 -25.40 32.53 1.80
CA SER A 163 -24.03 33.08 1.86
C SER A 163 -22.99 32.05 2.23
N TYR A 164 -23.33 31.08 3.09
CA TYR A 164 -22.45 29.98 3.49
C TYR A 164 -22.22 28.99 2.35
N ASP A 165 -23.28 28.61 1.63
CA ASP A 165 -23.18 27.75 0.45
C ASP A 165 -22.24 28.36 -0.61
N ARG A 166 -22.37 29.67 -0.86
CA ARG A 166 -21.51 30.41 -1.80
C ARG A 166 -20.04 30.45 -1.36
N LEU A 167 -19.80 30.55 -0.04
CA LEU A 167 -18.45 30.53 0.50
C LEU A 167 -17.78 29.17 0.33
N LEU A 168 -18.53 28.08 0.54
CA LEU A 168 -18.03 26.71 0.37
C LEU A 168 -17.66 26.36 -1.09
N LEU A 169 -18.31 26.99 -2.06
CA LEU A 169 -18.15 26.67 -3.49
C LEU A 169 -17.21 27.64 -4.24
N GLN A 170 -16.53 28.56 -3.55
CA GLN A 170 -15.47 29.43 -4.09
C GLN A 170 -14.16 28.66 -4.21
#